data_2cd18d4ca38505d39e4451e0d571e90b
#
_entry.id   2cd18d4ca38505d39e4451e0d571e90b
#
_cell.length_a   1.000
_cell.length_b   1.000
_cell.length_c   1.000
_cell.angle_alpha   90.00
_cell.angle_beta   90.00
_cell.angle_gamma   90.00
#
_symmetry.space_group_name_H-M   'P 1'
#
loop_
_entity.id
_entity.type
_entity.pdbx_description
1 polymer ?
#
loop_
_entity_poly.entity_id
_entity_poly.type
_entity_poly.pdbx_seq_one_letter_code
_entity_poly.pdbx_strand_id
1 'polypeptide(L)'
;RCFLLDPELAEDAFITGIDVVPGTEDVHHVILFRVPPSSLASVQAKDDAEDGQGWTCFGGSGVDNGAQLDDAPWLGAWAPGSGESVMAPDVGVPVEAGSQVVMQVHYNLLAGPEPDVTTTRLRLAAGAKDLDALQTMLLPAPVELPCRPGHASGRLCERTKAVADVVERVGSSGNAANFLHLLCGRQPPGRVQSCDRTVQASATIRAAAGHMHLLGTSIRVEVNPGTPHARTVLDIPVWDFDDQGADPVEPLRLKPGDTVRVTCEHDQGLRDLLPAFEGQPERWVVWGEGTTDEMCLGLLMVTRP
;
A
#
# COMPACT_ATOMS: atom_id res chain seq x y z
N ARG A 1 4.53 -5.78 -12.08
CA ARG A 1 3.64 -6.60 -12.88
C ARG A 1 2.68 -7.38 -12.00
N CYS A 2 1.45 -7.57 -12.45
CA CYS A 2 0.43 -8.34 -11.71
C CYS A 2 0.22 -9.70 -12.37
N PHE A 3 0.00 -10.73 -11.55
CA PHE A 3 -0.25 -12.11 -11.99
C PHE A 3 -1.46 -12.66 -11.26
N LEU A 4 -2.38 -13.27 -12.00
CA LEU A 4 -3.52 -13.97 -11.40
C LEU A 4 -3.11 -15.39 -11.02
N LEU A 5 -3.27 -15.73 -9.75
CA LEU A 5 -2.91 -17.02 -9.19
C LEU A 5 -4.16 -17.71 -8.63
N ASP A 6 -4.30 -19.01 -8.92
CA ASP A 6 -5.40 -19.83 -8.40
C ASP A 6 -4.88 -20.72 -7.27
N PRO A 7 -5.23 -20.45 -6.01
CA PRO A 7 -4.89 -21.31 -4.87
C PRO A 7 -5.82 -22.53 -4.74
N GLU A 8 -6.70 -22.79 -5.70
CA GLU A 8 -7.63 -23.93 -5.74
C GLU A 8 -8.50 -24.05 -4.47
N LEU A 9 -9.07 -22.93 -4.01
CA LEU A 9 -9.90 -22.89 -2.80
C LEU A 9 -11.25 -23.59 -3.05
N ALA A 10 -11.38 -24.84 -2.58
CA ALA A 10 -12.59 -25.63 -2.75
C ALA A 10 -13.71 -25.29 -1.76
N GLU A 11 -13.40 -24.62 -0.65
CA GLU A 11 -14.33 -24.20 0.40
C GLU A 11 -13.94 -22.87 0.99
N ASP A 12 -14.84 -22.21 1.71
CA ASP A 12 -14.56 -20.98 2.43
C ASP A 12 -13.48 -21.23 3.49
N ALA A 13 -12.53 -20.30 3.58
CA ALA A 13 -11.39 -20.42 4.47
C ALA A 13 -10.98 -19.06 5.04
N PHE A 14 -10.10 -19.08 6.02
CA PHE A 14 -9.34 -17.92 6.45
C PHE A 14 -7.87 -18.07 6.07
N ILE A 15 -7.28 -17.02 5.52
CA ILE A 15 -5.83 -16.90 5.41
C ILE A 15 -5.31 -16.44 6.77
N THR A 16 -4.41 -17.24 7.38
CA THR A 16 -3.82 -16.98 8.70
C THR A 16 -2.32 -16.75 8.64
N GLY A 17 -1.72 -16.85 7.46
CA GLY A 17 -0.32 -16.52 7.23
C GLY A 17 0.00 -16.50 5.74
N ILE A 18 1.05 -15.74 5.41
CA ILE A 18 1.53 -15.49 4.05
C ILE A 18 3.05 -15.61 4.07
N ASP A 19 3.58 -16.39 3.14
CA ASP A 19 5.02 -16.55 2.91
C ASP A 19 5.30 -16.32 1.43
N VAL A 20 6.15 -15.36 1.11
CA VAL A 20 6.58 -15.07 -0.26
C VAL A 20 8.03 -15.51 -0.41
N VAL A 21 8.28 -16.34 -1.41
CA VAL A 21 9.60 -16.82 -1.76
C VAL A 21 9.96 -16.21 -3.12
N PRO A 22 10.81 -15.15 -3.14
CA PRO A 22 11.23 -14.53 -4.39
C PRO A 22 12.03 -15.52 -5.24
N GLY A 23 11.84 -15.48 -6.55
CA GLY A 23 12.56 -16.34 -7.49
C GLY A 23 13.88 -15.75 -7.96
N THR A 24 14.06 -14.44 -7.78
CA THR A 24 15.28 -13.70 -8.17
C THR A 24 15.49 -12.50 -7.26
N GLU A 25 16.72 -11.98 -7.22
CA GLU A 25 17.08 -10.76 -6.48
C GLU A 25 16.47 -9.49 -7.10
N ASP A 26 15.93 -9.56 -8.32
CA ASP A 26 15.21 -8.45 -8.94
C ASP A 26 13.86 -8.16 -8.26
N VAL A 27 13.31 -9.11 -7.50
CA VAL A 27 12.04 -8.93 -6.77
C VAL A 27 12.26 -7.99 -5.59
N HIS A 28 11.78 -6.75 -5.75
CA HIS A 28 11.93 -5.71 -4.73
C HIS A 28 10.85 -5.81 -3.65
N HIS A 29 9.58 -5.92 -4.01
CA HIS A 29 8.50 -6.24 -3.09
C HIS A 29 7.33 -6.91 -3.82
N VAL A 30 6.49 -7.57 -3.04
CA VAL A 30 5.27 -8.25 -3.49
C VAL A 30 4.09 -7.76 -2.68
N ILE A 31 2.97 -7.46 -3.35
CA ILE A 31 1.69 -7.18 -2.70
C ILE A 31 0.67 -8.21 -3.21
N LEU A 32 -0.11 -8.75 -2.29
CA LEU A 32 -1.14 -9.73 -2.59
C LEU A 32 -2.52 -9.12 -2.42
N PHE A 33 -3.38 -9.35 -3.41
CA PHE A 33 -4.75 -8.86 -3.39
C PHE A 33 -5.74 -10.03 -3.50
N ARG A 34 -6.78 -9.98 -2.68
CA ARG A 34 -7.91 -10.89 -2.75
C ARG A 34 -8.76 -10.60 -3.99
N VAL A 35 -9.09 -11.64 -4.73
CA VAL A 35 -10.02 -11.59 -5.87
C VAL A 35 -11.19 -12.52 -5.58
N PRO A 36 -12.35 -12.00 -5.18
CA PRO A 36 -13.55 -12.82 -4.98
C PRO A 36 -14.07 -13.37 -6.32
N PRO A 37 -14.83 -14.47 -6.30
CA PRO A 37 -15.36 -15.06 -7.52
C PRO A 37 -16.15 -14.08 -8.41
N SER A 38 -16.83 -13.12 -7.82
CA SER A 38 -17.57 -12.06 -8.50
C SER A 38 -16.70 -11.12 -9.36
N SER A 39 -15.40 -11.02 -9.08
CA SER A 39 -14.45 -10.15 -9.79
C SER A 39 -13.56 -10.89 -10.78
N LEU A 40 -13.59 -12.23 -10.82
CA LEU A 40 -12.67 -13.03 -11.64
C LEU A 40 -12.72 -12.69 -13.11
N ALA A 41 -13.91 -12.50 -13.68
CA ALA A 41 -14.05 -12.18 -15.09
C ALA A 41 -13.38 -10.86 -15.49
N SER A 42 -13.41 -9.85 -14.60
CA SER A 42 -12.77 -8.56 -14.86
C SER A 42 -11.24 -8.65 -14.73
N VAL A 43 -10.74 -9.47 -13.80
CA VAL A 43 -9.30 -9.72 -13.63
C VAL A 43 -8.75 -10.50 -14.81
N GLN A 44 -9.43 -11.58 -15.23
CA GLN A 44 -9.04 -12.37 -16.41
C GLN A 44 -9.01 -11.53 -17.69
N ALA A 45 -9.99 -10.64 -17.87
CA ALA A 45 -10.00 -9.73 -19.02
C ALA A 45 -8.79 -8.77 -19.06
N LYS A 46 -8.21 -8.44 -17.89
CA LYS A 46 -6.96 -7.66 -17.84
C LYS A 46 -5.76 -8.48 -18.22
N ASP A 47 -5.68 -9.72 -17.74
CA ASP A 47 -4.61 -10.65 -18.08
C ASP A 47 -4.61 -10.96 -19.58
N ASP A 48 -5.81 -11.21 -20.15
CA ASP A 48 -6.00 -11.49 -21.57
C ASP A 48 -5.74 -10.27 -22.49
N ALA A 49 -5.72 -9.05 -21.94
CA ALA A 49 -5.53 -7.82 -22.72
C ALA A 49 -4.07 -7.48 -23.01
N GLU A 50 -3.12 -8.11 -22.33
CA GLU A 50 -1.69 -7.94 -22.54
C GLU A 50 -1.03 -9.26 -22.99
N ASP A 51 -0.05 -9.18 -23.91
CA ASP A 51 0.73 -10.35 -24.32
C ASP A 51 1.66 -10.83 -23.19
N GLY A 52 1.78 -12.15 -23.05
CA GLY A 52 2.62 -12.80 -22.05
C GLY A 52 1.86 -13.15 -20.77
N GLN A 53 2.58 -13.32 -19.66
CA GLN A 53 1.99 -13.64 -18.35
C GLN A 53 1.72 -12.37 -17.57
N GLY A 54 0.50 -12.24 -17.05
CA GLY A 54 0.08 -11.11 -16.23
C GLY A 54 -0.04 -9.81 -17.00
N TRP A 55 -0.28 -8.72 -16.30
CA TRP A 55 -0.48 -7.37 -16.87
C TRP A 55 0.31 -6.31 -16.12
N THR A 56 0.46 -5.14 -16.75
CA THR A 56 1.07 -3.96 -16.13
C THR A 56 0.11 -3.36 -15.12
N CYS A 57 0.58 -3.17 -13.89
CA CYS A 57 -0.20 -2.60 -12.81
C CYS A 57 0.64 -1.66 -11.95
N PHE A 58 -0.03 -0.71 -11.30
CA PHE A 58 0.59 0.29 -10.42
C PHE A 58 -0.29 0.50 -9.19
N GLY A 59 0.30 0.44 -7.99
CA GLY A 59 -0.31 0.74 -6.69
C GLY A 59 -1.43 -0.20 -6.22
N GLY A 60 -2.06 -0.89 -7.14
CA GLY A 60 -3.11 -1.87 -6.89
C GLY A 60 -3.13 -2.91 -8.00
N SER A 61 -4.03 -3.88 -7.91
CA SER A 61 -4.22 -4.89 -8.96
C SER A 61 -4.64 -4.30 -10.31
N GLY A 62 -4.98 -3.01 -10.37
CA GLY A 62 -5.53 -2.36 -11.56
C GLY A 62 -6.95 -2.83 -11.90
N VAL A 63 -7.57 -3.59 -11.03
CA VAL A 63 -8.96 -4.07 -11.17
C VAL A 63 -9.85 -3.28 -10.22
N ASP A 64 -10.91 -2.68 -10.76
CA ASP A 64 -11.96 -2.08 -9.93
C ASP A 64 -12.85 -3.21 -9.39
N ASN A 65 -12.61 -3.60 -8.16
CA ASN A 65 -13.38 -4.61 -7.44
C ASN A 65 -14.28 -4.00 -6.35
N GLY A 66 -14.57 -2.69 -6.45
CA GLY A 66 -15.36 -1.97 -5.46
C GLY A 66 -14.63 -1.76 -4.14
N ALA A 67 -13.30 -1.87 -4.13
CA ALA A 67 -12.48 -1.69 -2.93
C ALA A 67 -12.76 -0.35 -2.27
N GLN A 68 -13.08 -0.40 -0.98
CA GLN A 68 -13.27 0.78 -0.14
C GLN A 68 -12.03 0.98 0.74
N LEU A 69 -11.78 2.20 1.14
CA LEU A 69 -10.64 2.50 2.04
C LEU A 69 -10.75 1.76 3.39
N ASP A 70 -11.95 1.33 3.79
CA ASP A 70 -12.20 0.63 5.06
C ASP A 70 -12.18 -0.90 4.94
N ASP A 71 -12.12 -1.44 3.73
CA ASP A 71 -12.01 -2.86 3.42
C ASP A 71 -11.29 -3.03 2.08
N ALA A 72 -10.00 -2.74 2.09
CA ALA A 72 -9.17 -2.91 0.92
C ALA A 72 -8.92 -4.40 0.66
N PRO A 73 -8.82 -4.82 -0.60
CA PRO A 73 -8.62 -6.23 -0.95
C PRO A 73 -7.21 -6.76 -0.65
N TRP A 74 -6.42 -6.05 0.11
CA TRP A 74 -5.06 -6.43 0.48
C TRP A 74 -5.07 -7.64 1.40
N LEU A 75 -4.30 -8.67 1.01
CA LEU A 75 -4.04 -9.85 1.85
C LEU A 75 -2.77 -9.66 2.67
N GLY A 76 -1.76 -9.04 2.09
CA GLY A 76 -0.47 -8.81 2.71
C GLY A 76 0.55 -8.28 1.71
N ALA A 77 1.74 -7.96 2.22
CA ALA A 77 2.89 -7.54 1.44
C ALA A 77 4.15 -8.26 1.95
N TRP A 78 5.15 -8.33 1.09
CA TRP A 78 6.48 -8.83 1.39
C TRP A 78 7.53 -7.88 0.83
N ALA A 79 8.61 -7.68 1.57
CA ALA A 79 9.81 -6.98 1.12
C ALA A 79 11.05 -7.81 1.51
N PRO A 80 12.23 -7.56 0.93
CA PRO A 80 13.47 -8.22 1.29
C PRO A 80 13.72 -8.19 2.80
N GLY A 81 14.19 -9.30 3.37
CA GLY A 81 14.38 -9.45 4.81
C GLY A 81 13.13 -9.88 5.59
N SER A 82 11.93 -9.75 5.02
CA SER A 82 10.71 -10.26 5.65
C SER A 82 10.64 -11.78 5.59
N GLY A 83 10.24 -12.41 6.69
CA GLY A 83 9.89 -13.84 6.74
C GLY A 83 8.40 -14.08 6.50
N GLU A 84 7.94 -15.30 6.86
CA GLU A 84 6.51 -15.61 6.88
C GLU A 84 5.75 -14.66 7.82
N SER A 85 4.73 -13.98 7.31
CA SER A 85 3.81 -13.18 8.11
C SER A 85 2.72 -14.10 8.67
N VAL A 86 2.72 -14.34 9.98
CA VAL A 86 1.71 -15.16 10.67
C VAL A 86 0.81 -14.26 11.51
N MET A 87 -0.49 -14.36 11.29
CA MET A 87 -1.49 -13.58 12.02
C MET A 87 -1.67 -14.10 13.45
N ALA A 88 -2.22 -13.26 14.31
CA ALA A 88 -2.62 -13.70 15.67
C ALA A 88 -3.60 -14.89 15.60
N PRO A 89 -3.57 -15.82 16.58
CA PRO A 89 -4.27 -17.10 16.47
C PRO A 89 -5.80 -16.99 16.45
N ASP A 90 -6.35 -15.85 16.79
CA ASP A 90 -7.80 -15.56 16.86
C ASP A 90 -8.33 -14.78 15.64
N VAL A 91 -7.48 -14.46 14.65
CA VAL A 91 -7.88 -13.69 13.46
C VAL A 91 -7.45 -14.36 12.15
N GLY A 92 -8.12 -14.02 11.06
CA GLY A 92 -7.74 -14.41 9.72
C GLY A 92 -8.45 -13.55 8.66
N VAL A 93 -7.88 -13.47 7.45
CA VAL A 93 -8.54 -12.80 6.33
C VAL A 93 -9.50 -13.78 5.67
N PRO A 94 -10.82 -13.49 5.65
CA PRO A 94 -11.79 -14.39 5.05
C PRO A 94 -11.65 -14.43 3.53
N VAL A 95 -11.69 -15.63 2.97
CA VAL A 95 -11.70 -15.88 1.52
C VAL A 95 -12.79 -16.90 1.19
N GLU A 96 -13.59 -16.59 0.17
CA GLU A 96 -14.68 -17.46 -0.30
C GLU A 96 -14.11 -18.59 -1.17
N ALA A 97 -14.83 -19.71 -1.25
CA ALA A 97 -14.53 -20.77 -2.20
C ALA A 97 -14.43 -20.23 -3.63
N GLY A 98 -13.42 -20.66 -4.37
CA GLY A 98 -13.15 -20.17 -5.73
C GLY A 98 -12.54 -18.76 -5.81
N SER A 99 -12.21 -18.11 -4.68
CA SER A 99 -11.42 -16.87 -4.72
C SER A 99 -10.03 -17.14 -5.27
N GLN A 100 -9.50 -16.15 -6.00
CA GLN A 100 -8.13 -16.15 -6.50
C GLN A 100 -7.31 -15.02 -5.87
N VAL A 101 -6.03 -14.96 -6.20
CA VAL A 101 -5.09 -13.97 -5.68
C VAL A 101 -4.42 -13.26 -6.84
N VAL A 102 -4.39 -11.93 -6.81
CA VAL A 102 -3.46 -11.18 -7.66
C VAL A 102 -2.18 -10.96 -6.87
N MET A 103 -1.08 -11.43 -7.42
CA MET A 103 0.26 -11.13 -6.95
C MET A 103 0.84 -9.99 -7.78
N GLN A 104 1.03 -8.83 -7.17
CA GLN A 104 1.76 -7.72 -7.75
C GLN A 104 3.22 -7.83 -7.35
N VAL A 105 4.10 -7.93 -8.35
CA VAL A 105 5.55 -7.95 -8.15
C VAL A 105 6.14 -6.65 -8.64
N HIS A 106 6.87 -5.97 -7.77
CA HIS A 106 7.70 -4.83 -8.11
C HIS A 106 9.13 -5.32 -8.31
N TYR A 107 9.66 -5.09 -9.50
CA TYR A 107 11.01 -5.49 -9.87
C TYR A 107 11.96 -4.29 -9.83
N ASN A 108 13.15 -4.49 -9.25
CA ASN A 108 14.28 -3.59 -9.36
C ASN A 108 15.24 -4.13 -10.45
N LEU A 109 15.22 -3.50 -11.62
CA LEU A 109 15.98 -3.98 -12.79
C LEU A 109 17.33 -3.27 -12.98
N LEU A 110 17.92 -2.71 -11.94
CA LEU A 110 19.20 -1.99 -12.02
C LEU A 110 20.36 -2.90 -12.45
N ALA A 111 20.32 -4.19 -12.10
CA ALA A 111 21.32 -5.18 -12.50
C ALA A 111 21.03 -5.85 -13.85
N GLY A 112 19.87 -5.58 -14.44
CA GLY A 112 19.34 -6.23 -15.64
C GLY A 112 18.28 -7.27 -15.28
N PRO A 113 17.34 -7.59 -16.21
CA PRO A 113 16.24 -8.50 -15.91
C PRO A 113 16.70 -9.95 -15.89
N GLU A 114 16.27 -10.71 -14.87
CA GLU A 114 16.42 -12.15 -14.79
C GLU A 114 15.04 -12.86 -14.85
N PRO A 115 14.97 -14.11 -15.35
CA PRO A 115 13.74 -14.89 -15.29
C PRO A 115 13.32 -15.12 -13.83
N ASP A 116 12.05 -14.80 -13.51
CA ASP A 116 11.51 -14.91 -12.16
C ASP A 116 10.46 -16.03 -12.05
N VAL A 117 10.51 -16.78 -10.94
CA VAL A 117 9.51 -17.76 -10.50
C VAL A 117 9.21 -17.52 -9.03
N THR A 118 8.72 -16.33 -8.71
CA THR A 118 8.29 -15.99 -7.35
C THR A 118 7.08 -16.82 -6.95
N THR A 119 7.11 -17.34 -5.74
CA THR A 119 6.06 -18.20 -5.18
C THR A 119 5.45 -17.57 -3.94
N THR A 120 4.13 -17.63 -3.83
CA THR A 120 3.39 -17.28 -2.61
C THR A 120 2.79 -18.53 -2.00
N ARG A 121 2.97 -18.71 -0.68
CA ARG A 121 2.34 -19.75 0.11
C ARG A 121 1.33 -19.12 1.06
N LEU A 122 0.13 -19.67 1.10
CA LEU A 122 -0.93 -19.22 1.99
C LEU A 122 -1.15 -20.29 3.09
N ARG A 123 -1.14 -19.85 4.34
CA ARG A 123 -1.57 -20.69 5.45
C ARG A 123 -3.08 -20.57 5.58
N LEU A 124 -3.81 -21.66 5.36
CA LEU A 124 -5.26 -21.67 5.35
C LEU A 124 -5.80 -22.36 6.60
N ALA A 125 -6.87 -21.79 7.17
CA ALA A 125 -7.73 -22.42 8.17
C ALA A 125 -9.10 -22.66 7.52
N ALA A 126 -9.23 -23.83 6.89
CA ALA A 126 -10.47 -24.25 6.24
C ALA A 126 -11.53 -24.62 7.29
N GLY A 127 -12.80 -24.22 7.05
CA GLY A 127 -13.91 -24.52 7.94
C GLY A 127 -13.83 -23.87 9.34
N ALA A 128 -12.83 -23.02 9.60
CA ALA A 128 -12.76 -22.29 10.86
C ALA A 128 -13.96 -21.34 10.99
N LYS A 129 -14.68 -21.43 12.11
CA LYS A 129 -15.87 -20.58 12.37
C LYS A 129 -15.63 -19.57 13.49
N ASP A 130 -14.51 -19.68 14.19
CA ASP A 130 -14.23 -18.94 15.42
C ASP A 130 -13.13 -17.89 15.27
N LEU A 131 -12.67 -17.63 14.02
CA LEU A 131 -11.71 -16.56 13.76
C LEU A 131 -12.44 -15.24 13.50
N ASP A 132 -11.96 -14.18 14.13
CA ASP A 132 -12.40 -12.82 13.80
C ASP A 132 -11.90 -12.42 12.41
N ALA A 133 -12.81 -11.94 11.57
CA ALA A 133 -12.50 -11.52 10.20
C ALA A 133 -11.61 -10.27 10.19
N LEU A 134 -10.37 -10.42 9.70
CA LEU A 134 -9.42 -9.32 9.55
C LEU A 134 -9.66 -8.61 8.22
N GLN A 135 -9.72 -7.28 8.28
CA GLN A 135 -9.88 -6.39 7.14
C GLN A 135 -8.74 -5.36 7.13
N THR A 136 -8.36 -4.89 5.95
CA THR A 136 -7.36 -3.82 5.82
C THR A 136 -8.03 -2.47 5.58
N MET A 137 -7.80 -1.53 6.50
CA MET A 137 -8.20 -0.13 6.38
C MET A 137 -7.01 0.67 5.86
N LEU A 138 -7.20 1.39 4.73
CA LEU A 138 -6.18 2.27 4.16
C LEU A 138 -6.36 3.70 4.66
N LEU A 139 -5.26 4.32 5.03
CA LEU A 139 -5.17 5.70 5.50
C LEU A 139 -4.24 6.50 4.59
N PRO A 140 -4.66 6.84 3.36
CA PRO A 140 -3.83 7.65 2.47
C PRO A 140 -3.84 9.12 2.90
N ALA A 141 -2.69 9.80 2.75
CA ALA A 141 -2.59 11.25 2.86
C ALA A 141 -1.94 11.87 1.62
N PRO A 142 -2.19 13.15 1.31
CA PRO A 142 -1.54 13.82 0.20
C PRO A 142 -0.02 13.79 0.33
N VAL A 143 0.67 13.85 -0.80
CA VAL A 143 2.08 14.22 -0.88
C VAL A 143 2.17 15.51 -1.68
N GLU A 144 2.79 16.54 -1.10
CA GLU A 144 2.95 17.88 -1.72
C GLU A 144 4.34 18.41 -1.39
N LEU A 145 5.37 17.82 -2.01
CA LEU A 145 6.77 18.16 -1.74
C LEU A 145 7.34 18.98 -2.91
N PRO A 146 7.44 20.33 -2.78
CA PRO A 146 7.94 21.18 -3.85
C PRO A 146 9.42 20.94 -4.15
N CYS A 147 9.86 21.37 -5.34
CA CYS A 147 11.29 21.42 -5.67
C CYS A 147 12.07 22.24 -4.64
N ARG A 148 13.32 21.86 -4.43
CA ARG A 148 14.22 22.55 -3.50
C ARG A 148 14.53 23.97 -3.95
N PRO A 149 14.77 24.91 -3.04
CA PRO A 149 15.26 26.24 -3.37
C PRO A 149 16.54 26.14 -4.23
N GLY A 150 16.58 26.89 -5.34
CA GLY A 150 17.68 26.86 -6.31
C GLY A 150 17.56 25.77 -7.40
N HIS A 151 16.65 24.83 -7.28
CA HIS A 151 16.38 23.78 -8.27
C HIS A 151 15.01 23.93 -8.96
N ALA A 152 14.25 24.96 -8.65
CA ALA A 152 12.86 25.15 -9.04
C ALA A 152 12.64 25.66 -10.49
N SER A 153 13.65 25.64 -11.36
CA SER A 153 13.55 26.15 -12.74
C SER A 153 12.97 25.17 -13.77
N GLY A 154 12.80 23.90 -13.39
CA GLY A 154 12.30 22.87 -14.28
C GLY A 154 10.77 22.92 -14.46
N ARG A 155 10.27 22.54 -15.65
CA ARG A 155 8.82 22.43 -15.94
C ARG A 155 8.09 21.57 -14.89
N LEU A 156 8.70 20.47 -14.42
CA LEU A 156 8.10 19.58 -13.46
C LEU A 156 8.08 20.14 -12.01
N CYS A 157 8.69 21.30 -11.77
CA CYS A 157 8.53 22.01 -10.50
C CYS A 157 7.23 22.82 -10.39
N GLU A 158 6.45 22.89 -11.48
CA GLU A 158 5.06 23.32 -11.42
C GLU A 158 4.17 22.14 -11.04
N ARG A 159 3.45 22.21 -9.91
CA ARG A 159 2.60 21.12 -9.40
C ARG A 159 1.67 20.53 -10.47
N THR A 160 0.99 21.39 -11.24
CA THR A 160 0.06 20.93 -12.28
C THR A 160 0.74 20.14 -13.39
N LYS A 161 1.99 20.44 -13.71
CA LYS A 161 2.80 19.71 -14.69
C LYS A 161 3.31 18.38 -14.11
N ALA A 162 3.67 18.38 -12.83
CA ALA A 162 4.06 17.15 -12.13
C ALA A 162 2.88 16.16 -12.04
N VAL A 163 1.67 16.63 -11.69
CA VAL A 163 0.47 15.77 -11.68
C VAL A 163 0.16 15.25 -13.08
N ALA A 164 0.23 16.11 -14.12
CA ALA A 164 -0.02 15.68 -15.49
C ALA A 164 0.98 14.61 -15.96
N ASP A 165 2.25 14.73 -15.56
CA ASP A 165 3.28 13.74 -15.85
C ASP A 165 3.01 12.39 -15.15
N VAL A 166 2.54 12.40 -13.90
CA VAL A 166 2.13 11.16 -13.22
C VAL A 166 0.95 10.51 -13.95
N VAL A 167 -0.08 11.28 -14.32
CA VAL A 167 -1.23 10.77 -15.08
C VAL A 167 -0.81 10.19 -16.45
N GLU A 168 0.14 10.81 -17.13
CA GLU A 168 0.66 10.33 -18.42
C GLU A 168 1.36 8.96 -18.25
N ARG A 169 2.10 8.77 -17.14
CA ARG A 169 2.85 7.54 -16.88
C ARG A 169 2.00 6.37 -16.37
N VAL A 170 1.02 6.66 -15.50
CA VAL A 170 0.25 5.60 -14.78
C VAL A 170 -1.26 5.65 -15.03
N GLY A 171 -1.71 6.49 -15.94
CA GLY A 171 -3.13 6.59 -16.30
C GLY A 171 -3.97 7.26 -15.21
N SER A 172 -5.25 6.89 -15.11
CA SER A 172 -6.22 7.55 -14.22
C SER A 172 -5.89 7.47 -12.73
N SER A 173 -5.12 6.47 -12.30
CA SER A 173 -4.62 6.36 -10.92
C SER A 173 -3.75 7.56 -10.53
N GLY A 174 -3.06 8.20 -11.48
CA GLY A 174 -2.30 9.43 -11.25
C GLY A 174 -3.14 10.63 -10.77
N ASN A 175 -4.48 10.56 -10.84
CA ASN A 175 -5.35 11.58 -10.27
C ASN A 175 -5.48 11.51 -8.73
N ALA A 176 -4.94 10.47 -8.10
CA ALA A 176 -4.98 10.30 -6.64
C ALA A 176 -4.45 11.53 -5.89
N ALA A 177 -3.39 12.20 -6.42
CA ALA A 177 -2.86 13.42 -5.85
C ALA A 177 -3.90 14.54 -5.65
N ASN A 178 -4.85 14.68 -6.59
CA ASN A 178 -5.93 15.66 -6.47
C ASN A 178 -7.09 15.15 -5.61
N PHE A 179 -7.42 13.86 -5.72
CA PHE A 179 -8.47 13.23 -4.93
C PHE A 179 -8.18 13.29 -3.42
N LEU A 180 -6.93 13.09 -3.02
CA LEU A 180 -6.52 13.14 -1.62
C LEU A 180 -6.72 14.52 -0.99
N HIS A 181 -6.63 15.61 -1.76
CA HIS A 181 -7.00 16.93 -1.25
C HIS A 181 -8.51 17.11 -1.01
N LEU A 182 -9.35 16.37 -1.71
CA LEU A 182 -10.79 16.34 -1.41
C LEU A 182 -11.08 15.52 -0.15
N LEU A 183 -10.34 14.44 0.05
CA LEU A 183 -10.52 13.54 1.20
C LEU A 183 -9.97 14.16 2.50
N CYS A 184 -8.76 14.73 2.45
CA CYS A 184 -7.99 15.16 3.62
C CYS A 184 -8.03 16.68 3.87
N GLY A 185 -8.72 17.43 3.00
CA GLY A 185 -8.57 18.89 2.96
C GLY A 185 -7.27 19.32 2.29
N ARG A 186 -7.24 20.58 1.86
CA ARG A 186 -6.07 21.13 1.17
C ARG A 186 -4.90 21.29 2.15
N GLN A 187 -3.83 20.54 1.92
CA GLN A 187 -2.60 20.63 2.71
C GLN A 187 -1.65 21.70 2.11
N PRO A 188 -0.92 22.46 2.95
CA PRO A 188 0.14 23.33 2.46
C PRO A 188 1.30 22.45 1.92
N PRO A 189 1.97 22.91 0.83
CA PRO A 189 3.17 22.21 0.36
C PRO A 189 4.27 22.22 1.43
N GLY A 190 4.99 21.10 1.55
CA GLY A 190 6.07 20.97 2.52
C GLY A 190 6.47 19.53 2.78
N ARG A 191 7.40 19.35 3.70
CA ARG A 191 7.95 18.03 4.07
C ARG A 191 6.94 17.14 4.79
N VAL A 192 6.05 17.73 5.58
CA VAL A 192 5.10 17.00 6.44
C VAL A 192 3.70 17.11 5.84
N GLN A 193 3.06 15.97 5.66
CA GLN A 193 1.69 15.84 5.20
C GLN A 193 0.90 14.92 6.13
N SER A 194 -0.38 15.20 6.29
CA SER A 194 -1.24 14.35 7.13
C SER A 194 -2.67 14.27 6.61
N CYS A 195 -3.39 13.25 7.05
CA CYS A 195 -4.81 13.11 6.77
C CYS A 195 -5.54 12.57 8.00
N ASP A 196 -6.64 13.23 8.36
CA ASP A 196 -7.55 12.79 9.41
C ASP A 196 -8.72 12.06 8.79
N ARG A 197 -9.03 10.89 9.31
CA ARG A 197 -10.25 10.15 8.95
C ARG A 197 -11.09 9.89 10.19
N THR A 198 -12.38 10.23 10.10
CA THR A 198 -13.35 9.90 11.15
C THR A 198 -13.81 8.45 11.00
N VAL A 199 -13.70 7.69 12.08
CA VAL A 199 -14.18 6.32 12.16
C VAL A 199 -15.69 6.29 12.08
N GLN A 200 -16.25 5.53 11.14
CA GLN A 200 -17.70 5.46 10.92
C GLN A 200 -18.35 4.28 11.67
N ALA A 201 -17.63 3.19 11.85
CA ALA A 201 -18.12 1.99 12.52
C ALA A 201 -17.09 1.47 13.53
N SER A 202 -17.57 0.77 14.57
CA SER A 202 -16.68 0.16 15.56
C SER A 202 -15.74 -0.84 14.90
N ALA A 203 -14.45 -0.81 15.30
CA ALA A 203 -13.44 -1.75 14.88
C ALA A 203 -12.43 -1.95 16.01
N THR A 204 -11.59 -2.99 15.90
CA THR A 204 -10.45 -3.19 16.80
C THR A 204 -9.18 -3.30 15.95
N ILE A 205 -8.22 -2.39 16.17
CA ILE A 205 -6.91 -2.46 15.51
C ILE A 205 -6.15 -3.65 16.07
N ARG A 206 -5.59 -4.48 15.19
CA ARG A 206 -4.82 -5.69 15.52
C ARG A 206 -3.35 -5.58 15.07
N ALA A 207 -3.10 -4.85 13.96
CA ALA A 207 -1.76 -4.53 13.48
C ALA A 207 -1.77 -3.24 12.70
N ALA A 208 -0.61 -2.62 12.52
CA ALA A 208 -0.42 -1.41 11.73
C ALA A 208 0.82 -1.53 10.84
N ALA A 209 0.79 -0.88 9.69
CA ALA A 209 1.92 -0.77 8.78
C ALA A 209 1.98 0.62 8.15
N GLY A 210 3.13 0.98 7.60
CA GLY A 210 3.32 2.18 6.79
C GLY A 210 3.80 1.84 5.39
N HIS A 211 3.48 2.70 4.43
CA HIS A 211 4.04 2.62 3.09
C HIS A 211 4.38 4.01 2.57
N MET A 212 5.62 4.19 2.20
CA MET A 212 6.18 5.37 1.53
C MET A 212 7.20 4.89 0.50
N HIS A 213 7.68 5.80 -0.35
CA HIS A 213 8.75 5.50 -1.28
C HIS A 213 10.11 6.06 -0.80
N LEU A 214 11.01 6.31 -1.76
CA LEU A 214 12.43 6.60 -1.51
C LEU A 214 12.72 7.95 -0.83
N LEU A 215 11.80 8.91 -0.91
CA LEU A 215 11.97 10.23 -0.28
C LEU A 215 11.31 10.31 1.10
N GLY A 216 10.69 9.23 1.56
CA GLY A 216 10.14 9.11 2.89
C GLY A 216 11.22 9.19 3.96
N THR A 217 10.93 9.82 5.09
CA THR A 217 11.85 9.90 6.25
C THR A 217 11.21 9.43 7.54
N SER A 218 9.89 9.56 7.70
CA SER A 218 9.16 9.03 8.85
C SER A 218 7.68 8.87 8.54
N ILE A 219 7.02 7.92 9.21
CA ILE A 219 5.57 7.75 9.16
C ILE A 219 5.02 7.44 10.55
N ARG A 220 3.87 8.04 10.87
CA ARG A 220 3.16 7.83 12.14
C ARG A 220 1.66 7.68 11.92
N VAL A 221 1.04 6.78 12.68
CA VAL A 221 -0.42 6.67 12.76
C VAL A 221 -0.88 6.85 14.20
N GLU A 222 -1.85 7.75 14.40
CA GLU A 222 -2.38 8.12 15.71
C GLU A 222 -3.91 7.99 15.73
N VAL A 223 -4.44 7.56 16.86
CA VAL A 223 -5.88 7.61 17.17
C VAL A 223 -6.14 8.79 18.10
N ASN A 224 -7.14 9.60 17.79
CA ASN A 224 -7.57 10.79 18.54
C ASN A 224 -6.44 11.78 18.88
N PRO A 225 -5.58 12.14 17.88
CA PRO A 225 -4.44 13.03 18.11
C PRO A 225 -4.87 14.37 18.71
N GLY A 226 -4.04 14.92 19.61
CA GLY A 226 -4.29 16.21 20.27
C GLY A 226 -5.38 16.18 21.35
N THR A 227 -5.90 15.01 21.72
CA THR A 227 -6.87 14.83 22.80
C THR A 227 -6.25 14.08 23.98
N PRO A 228 -6.90 14.08 25.17
CA PRO A 228 -6.45 13.25 26.30
C PRO A 228 -6.50 11.73 26.03
N HIS A 229 -7.18 11.32 24.96
CA HIS A 229 -7.33 9.92 24.53
C HIS A 229 -6.39 9.55 23.37
N ALA A 230 -5.45 10.41 23.05
CA ALA A 230 -4.49 10.15 21.97
C ALA A 230 -3.70 8.85 22.21
N ARG A 231 -3.55 8.04 21.16
CA ARG A 231 -2.76 6.82 21.13
C ARG A 231 -2.00 6.76 19.82
N THR A 232 -0.70 6.50 19.88
CA THR A 232 0.09 6.16 18.70
C THR A 232 0.02 4.66 18.48
N VAL A 233 -0.33 4.24 17.26
CA VAL A 233 -0.45 2.83 16.87
C VAL A 233 0.63 2.40 15.90
N LEU A 234 1.27 3.36 15.21
CA LEU A 234 2.48 3.17 14.42
C LEU A 234 3.38 4.38 14.62
N ASP A 235 4.66 4.16 14.86
CA ASP A 235 5.68 5.22 14.93
C ASP A 235 6.99 4.72 14.33
N ILE A 236 7.25 5.04 13.07
CA ILE A 236 8.48 4.75 12.35
C ILE A 236 9.24 6.07 12.19
N PRO A 237 10.13 6.42 13.13
CA PRO A 237 10.83 7.72 13.15
C PRO A 237 11.93 7.81 12.10
N VAL A 238 12.41 6.67 11.59
CA VAL A 238 13.37 6.57 10.49
C VAL A 238 12.83 5.56 9.50
N TRP A 239 12.37 6.06 8.35
CA TRP A 239 11.82 5.22 7.30
C TRP A 239 12.91 4.44 6.59
N ASP A 240 12.70 3.14 6.43
CA ASP A 240 13.50 2.27 5.59
C ASP A 240 12.61 1.72 4.46
N PHE A 241 12.95 2.05 3.21
CA PHE A 241 12.17 1.64 2.04
C PHE A 241 12.22 0.12 1.83
N ASP A 242 13.26 -0.54 2.28
CA ASP A 242 13.47 -1.97 2.12
C ASP A 242 12.89 -2.80 3.32
N ASP A 243 12.38 -2.14 4.36
CA ASP A 243 11.76 -2.78 5.53
C ASP A 243 10.35 -2.21 5.79
N GLN A 244 9.32 -2.82 5.18
CA GLN A 244 7.94 -2.36 5.20
C GLN A 244 6.99 -3.42 5.79
N GLY A 245 7.34 -3.95 6.95
CA GLY A 245 6.53 -4.94 7.66
C GLY A 245 5.28 -4.37 8.33
N ALA A 246 4.41 -5.25 8.77
CA ALA A 246 3.28 -4.92 9.64
C ALA A 246 3.61 -5.28 11.09
N ASP A 247 3.48 -4.30 11.99
CA ASP A 247 3.70 -4.48 13.41
C ASP A 247 2.41 -4.88 14.13
N PRO A 248 2.41 -5.92 14.96
CA PRO A 248 1.30 -6.22 15.85
C PRO A 248 1.05 -5.06 16.82
N VAL A 249 -0.20 -4.73 17.01
CA VAL A 249 -0.63 -3.69 17.97
C VAL A 249 -1.44 -4.35 19.08
N GLU A 250 -1.20 -3.95 20.34
CA GLU A 250 -2.11 -4.30 21.43
C GLU A 250 -3.54 -3.90 21.03
N PRO A 251 -4.53 -4.82 21.11
CA PRO A 251 -5.85 -4.58 20.56
C PRO A 251 -6.46 -3.26 21.03
N LEU A 252 -6.61 -2.31 20.11
CA LEU A 252 -7.15 -0.98 20.38
C LEU A 252 -8.53 -0.81 19.74
N ARG A 253 -9.54 -0.63 20.56
CA ARG A 253 -10.92 -0.46 20.10
C ARG A 253 -11.16 0.95 19.59
N LEU A 254 -11.59 1.06 18.33
CA LEU A 254 -12.11 2.26 17.71
C LEU A 254 -13.63 2.34 17.88
N LYS A 255 -14.15 3.55 18.03
CA LYS A 255 -15.58 3.85 18.11
C LYS A 255 -15.98 4.82 17.00
N PRO A 256 -17.24 4.82 16.55
CA PRO A 256 -17.75 5.87 15.69
C PRO A 256 -17.47 7.25 16.29
N GLY A 257 -16.93 8.16 15.47
CA GLY A 257 -16.52 9.49 15.89
C GLY A 257 -15.06 9.63 16.33
N ASP A 258 -14.33 8.53 16.58
CA ASP A 258 -12.87 8.59 16.75
C ASP A 258 -12.20 9.10 15.47
N THR A 259 -11.06 9.75 15.62
CA THR A 259 -10.25 10.22 14.51
C THR A 259 -9.00 9.35 14.39
N VAL A 260 -8.66 8.89 13.20
CA VAL A 260 -7.39 8.26 12.90
C VAL A 260 -6.61 9.18 11.96
N ARG A 261 -5.37 9.50 12.33
CA ARG A 261 -4.46 10.35 11.55
C ARG A 261 -3.26 9.55 11.10
N VAL A 262 -2.95 9.64 9.81
CA VAL A 262 -1.62 9.30 9.28
C VAL A 262 -0.83 10.59 9.05
N THR A 263 0.45 10.58 9.38
CA THR A 263 1.39 11.69 9.12
C THR A 263 2.66 11.12 8.54
N CYS A 264 3.11 11.67 7.40
CA CYS A 264 4.38 11.32 6.76
C CYS A 264 5.28 12.53 6.65
N GLU A 265 6.58 12.30 6.75
CA GLU A 265 7.59 13.28 6.44
C GLU A 265 8.44 12.80 5.26
N HIS A 266 8.75 13.72 4.33
CA HIS A 266 9.54 13.46 3.12
C HIS A 266 10.67 14.47 2.98
N ASP A 267 11.78 14.09 2.32
CA ASP A 267 12.91 14.96 2.06
C ASP A 267 13.43 14.83 0.62
N GLN A 268 13.27 15.90 -0.18
CA GLN A 268 13.88 15.98 -1.51
C GLN A 268 15.42 15.91 -1.49
N GLY A 269 16.06 16.18 -0.35
CA GLY A 269 17.53 16.05 -0.22
C GLY A 269 18.04 14.64 -0.44
N LEU A 270 17.21 13.62 -0.19
CA LEU A 270 17.56 12.22 -0.43
C LEU A 270 17.84 11.91 -1.91
N ARG A 271 17.31 12.71 -2.84
CA ARG A 271 17.59 12.57 -4.29
C ARG A 271 19.07 12.62 -4.63
N ASP A 272 19.86 13.37 -3.86
CA ASP A 272 21.29 13.52 -4.10
C ASP A 272 22.10 12.29 -3.60
N LEU A 273 21.48 11.43 -2.81
CA LEU A 273 22.11 10.28 -2.16
C LEU A 273 21.71 8.94 -2.81
N LEU A 274 20.57 8.93 -3.51
CA LEU A 274 19.95 7.69 -3.99
C LEU A 274 20.14 7.51 -5.50
N PRO A 275 20.74 6.38 -5.96
CA PRO A 275 21.02 6.12 -7.37
C PRO A 275 19.79 6.17 -8.28
N ALA A 276 18.61 5.83 -7.76
CA ALA A 276 17.34 5.85 -8.49
C ALA A 276 16.98 7.25 -9.05
N PHE A 277 17.56 8.32 -8.51
CA PHE A 277 17.32 9.69 -8.96
C PHE A 277 18.46 10.25 -9.84
N GLU A 278 19.51 9.47 -10.11
CA GLU A 278 20.62 9.93 -10.93
C GLU A 278 20.15 10.27 -12.34
N GLY A 279 20.48 11.48 -12.82
CA GLY A 279 20.02 11.99 -14.11
C GLY A 279 18.53 12.38 -14.18
N GLN A 280 17.77 12.21 -13.13
CA GLN A 280 16.36 12.58 -13.08
C GLN A 280 16.19 14.08 -12.80
N PRO A 281 15.31 14.79 -13.53
CA PRO A 281 15.08 16.19 -13.27
C PRO A 281 14.44 16.41 -11.89
N GLU A 282 14.75 17.53 -11.26
CA GLU A 282 14.01 17.97 -10.07
C GLU A 282 12.54 18.16 -10.42
N ARG A 283 11.66 17.72 -9.52
CA ARG A 283 10.21 17.81 -9.73
C ARG A 283 9.47 18.12 -8.44
N TRP A 284 8.32 18.72 -8.56
CA TRP A 284 7.33 18.70 -7.50
C TRP A 284 6.87 17.25 -7.31
N VAL A 285 7.10 16.68 -6.14
CA VAL A 285 6.69 15.31 -5.85
C VAL A 285 5.26 15.35 -5.33
N VAL A 286 4.42 14.56 -5.96
CA VAL A 286 3.01 14.34 -5.61
C VAL A 286 2.78 12.86 -5.40
N TRP A 287 1.62 12.49 -4.87
CA TRP A 287 1.21 11.10 -4.82
C TRP A 287 1.32 10.44 -6.20
N GLY A 288 2.02 9.33 -6.27
CA GLY A 288 2.21 8.55 -7.48
C GLY A 288 2.76 7.16 -7.20
N GLU A 289 2.61 6.28 -8.18
CA GLU A 289 2.83 4.84 -8.06
C GLU A 289 4.28 4.42 -8.37
N GLY A 290 5.06 5.29 -9.00
CA GLY A 290 6.45 4.97 -9.35
C GLY A 290 7.37 5.12 -8.14
N THR A 291 8.43 4.32 -8.06
CA THR A 291 9.43 4.33 -6.98
C THR A 291 10.04 5.72 -6.74
N THR A 292 10.14 6.56 -7.79
CA THR A 292 10.63 7.95 -7.72
C THR A 292 9.53 8.99 -7.56
N ASP A 293 8.25 8.60 -7.56
CA ASP A 293 7.14 9.36 -7.01
C ASP A 293 7.09 9.16 -5.49
N GLU A 294 6.02 9.51 -4.82
CA GLU A 294 5.88 9.28 -3.38
C GLU A 294 4.46 8.86 -2.99
N MET A 295 4.40 8.16 -1.86
CA MET A 295 3.16 7.85 -1.15
C MET A 295 3.26 8.26 0.33
N CYS A 296 2.11 8.46 0.95
CA CYS A 296 1.93 8.53 2.38
C CYS A 296 0.72 7.66 2.71
N LEU A 297 0.96 6.41 3.10
CA LEU A 297 -0.11 5.44 3.30
C LEU A 297 0.08 4.69 4.63
N GLY A 298 -0.79 4.95 5.58
CA GLY A 298 -0.96 4.09 6.75
C GLY A 298 -1.89 2.92 6.42
N LEU A 299 -1.61 1.76 7.01
CA LEU A 299 -2.44 0.57 6.90
C LEU A 299 -2.80 0.10 8.31
N LEU A 300 -4.08 -0.13 8.58
CA LEU A 300 -4.53 -0.75 9.82
C LEU A 300 -5.24 -2.06 9.49
N MET A 301 -4.77 -3.14 10.10
CA MET A 301 -5.47 -4.41 10.10
C MET A 301 -6.45 -4.40 11.27
N VAL A 302 -7.73 -4.50 10.95
CA VAL A 302 -8.82 -4.34 11.93
C VAL A 302 -9.79 -5.52 11.90
N THR A 303 -10.34 -5.86 13.05
CA THR A 303 -11.52 -6.72 13.16
C THR A 303 -12.75 -5.89 13.45
N ARG A 304 -13.92 -6.31 12.97
CA ARG A 304 -15.21 -5.66 13.23
C ARG A 304 -16.13 -6.60 14.01
N PRO A 305 -17.00 -6.05 14.89
CA PRO A 305 -17.98 -6.85 15.65
C PRO A 305 -18.96 -7.58 14.74
#